data_0c287d694d0e7e1fbad74c88cbba5081
#
_entry.id   0c287d694d0e7e1fbad74c88cbba5081
#
_cell.length_a   1.000
_cell.length_b   1.000
_cell.length_c   1.000
_cell.angle_alpha   90.00
_cell.angle_beta   90.00
_cell.angle_gamma   90.00
#
_symmetry.space_group_name_H-M   'P 1'
#
loop_
_entity.id
_entity.type
_entity.pdbx_description
1 polymer ?
#
loop_
_entity_poly.entity_id
_entity_poly.type
_entity_poly.pdbx_seq_one_letter_code
_entity_poly.pdbx_strand_id
1 'polypeptide(L)'
;MNMAMCYTEIKSREVKERWYDMTDNMRDIILRFSQQVKMIMGSKLDKVILYGSYARGDYNEHSDVDIIILTTLTDEEIEKTETLIFDLAFDYQMEYGVDISVVVKNKNQFEYWLGALPFYNNIQKEGIVLNG
;
A
#
# COMPACT_ATOMS: atom_id res chain seq x y z
N MET A 1 4.52 2.66 -17.95
CA MET A 1 3.46 3.40 -17.27
C MET A 1 3.35 2.96 -15.82
N ASN A 2 3.14 3.90 -14.93
CA ASN A 2 2.96 3.61 -13.51
C ASN A 2 1.57 3.00 -13.28
N MET A 3 1.51 1.81 -12.68
CA MET A 3 0.25 1.12 -12.40
C MET A 3 -0.67 1.92 -11.48
N ALA A 4 -0.12 2.69 -10.53
CA ALA A 4 -0.91 3.55 -9.67
C ALA A 4 -1.70 4.58 -10.49
N MET A 5 -1.09 5.13 -11.52
CA MET A 5 -1.75 6.09 -12.40
C MET A 5 -2.90 5.46 -13.17
N CYS A 6 -2.70 4.27 -13.73
CA CYS A 6 -3.76 3.55 -14.41
C CYS A 6 -4.94 3.30 -13.49
N TYR A 7 -4.65 2.84 -12.28
CA TYR A 7 -5.68 2.52 -11.31
C TYR A 7 -6.46 3.76 -10.88
N THR A 8 -5.75 4.87 -10.63
CA THR A 8 -6.42 6.12 -10.22
C THR A 8 -7.30 6.68 -11.32
N GLU A 9 -6.91 6.55 -12.58
CA GLU A 9 -7.73 6.96 -13.71
C GLU A 9 -9.02 6.15 -13.80
N ILE A 10 -8.94 4.84 -13.57
CA ILE A 10 -10.10 3.95 -13.56
C ILE A 10 -11.01 4.26 -12.37
N LYS A 11 -10.40 4.46 -11.20
CA LYS A 11 -11.14 4.59 -9.96
C LYS A 11 -11.87 5.92 -9.84
N SER A 12 -11.16 7.03 -9.95
CA SER A 12 -11.76 8.34 -9.96
C SER A 12 -10.71 9.42 -10.20
N ARG A 13 -11.18 10.54 -10.75
CA ARG A 13 -10.37 11.74 -10.93
C ARG A 13 -9.93 12.32 -9.58
N GLU A 14 -10.81 12.25 -8.59
CA GLU A 14 -10.53 12.73 -7.25
C GLU A 14 -9.38 11.99 -6.57
N VAL A 15 -9.33 10.67 -6.70
CA VAL A 15 -8.23 9.85 -6.17
C VAL A 15 -6.91 10.24 -6.82
N LYS A 16 -6.93 10.45 -8.15
CA LYS A 16 -5.74 10.88 -8.90
C LYS A 16 -5.23 12.23 -8.41
N GLU A 17 -6.14 13.19 -8.18
CA GLU A 17 -5.79 14.50 -7.67
C GLU A 17 -5.15 14.42 -6.29
N ARG A 18 -5.69 13.61 -5.38
CA ARG A 18 -5.13 13.41 -4.04
C ARG A 18 -3.71 12.87 -4.09
N TRP A 19 -3.44 11.94 -5.00
CA TRP A 19 -2.09 11.41 -5.19
C TRP A 19 -1.11 12.51 -5.58
N TYR A 20 -1.49 13.39 -6.51
CA TYR A 20 -0.64 14.48 -6.97
C TYR A 20 -0.51 15.64 -5.99
N ASP A 21 -1.48 15.82 -5.10
CA ASP A 21 -1.42 16.87 -4.07
C ASP A 21 -0.38 16.55 -3.00
N MET A 22 0.01 15.28 -2.87
CA MET A 22 1.09 14.88 -1.97
C MET A 22 2.42 15.47 -2.44
N THR A 23 3.34 15.75 -1.52
CA THR A 23 4.67 16.26 -1.90
C THR A 23 5.42 15.25 -2.75
N ASP A 24 6.27 15.75 -3.65
CA ASP A 24 7.11 14.91 -4.49
C ASP A 24 7.99 13.97 -3.65
N ASN A 25 8.56 14.50 -2.57
CA ASN A 25 9.41 13.72 -1.68
C ASN A 25 8.66 12.54 -1.06
N MET A 26 7.44 12.78 -0.57
CA MET A 26 6.63 11.72 0.05
C MET A 26 6.22 10.68 -0.98
N ARG A 27 5.81 11.10 -2.19
CA ARG A 27 5.50 10.15 -3.26
C ARG A 27 6.70 9.27 -3.60
N ASP A 28 7.89 9.86 -3.70
CA ASP A 28 9.10 9.12 -4.00
C ASP A 28 9.41 8.08 -2.93
N ILE A 29 9.27 8.44 -1.66
CA ILE A 29 9.48 7.52 -0.54
C ILE A 29 8.50 6.36 -0.62
N ILE A 30 7.23 6.65 -0.81
CA ILE A 30 6.16 5.63 -0.89
C ILE A 30 6.40 4.69 -2.08
N LEU A 31 6.71 5.23 -3.24
CA LEU A 31 6.97 4.42 -4.44
C LEU A 31 8.22 3.57 -4.29
N ARG A 32 9.27 4.12 -3.68
CA ARG A 32 10.50 3.38 -3.41
C ARG A 32 10.24 2.20 -2.48
N PHE A 33 9.46 2.42 -1.43
CA PHE A 33 9.05 1.35 -0.53
C PHE A 33 8.31 0.24 -1.29
N SER A 34 7.36 0.61 -2.13
CA SER A 34 6.59 -0.34 -2.94
C SER A 34 7.50 -1.15 -3.87
N GLN A 35 8.47 -0.51 -4.50
CA GLN A 35 9.42 -1.20 -5.38
C GLN A 35 10.29 -2.19 -4.61
N GLN A 36 10.74 -1.83 -3.43
CA GLN A 36 11.52 -2.74 -2.58
C GLN A 36 10.70 -3.92 -2.08
N VAL A 37 9.42 -3.71 -1.77
CA VAL A 37 8.49 -4.81 -1.46
C VAL A 37 8.41 -5.77 -2.64
N LYS A 38 8.31 -5.25 -3.86
CA LYS A 38 8.27 -6.10 -5.06
C LYS A 38 9.57 -6.91 -5.20
N MET A 39 10.71 -6.33 -4.88
CA MET A 39 11.98 -7.06 -4.93
C MET A 39 12.02 -8.19 -3.90
N ILE A 40 11.45 -7.99 -2.72
CA ILE A 40 11.40 -9.01 -1.68
C ILE A 40 10.44 -10.14 -2.06
N MET A 41 9.27 -9.82 -2.55
CA MET A 41 8.20 -10.79 -2.78
C MET A 41 8.19 -11.40 -4.18
N GLY A 42 8.75 -10.69 -5.16
CA GLY A 42 8.83 -11.18 -6.54
C GLY A 42 7.47 -11.54 -7.12
N SER A 43 7.38 -12.71 -7.74
CA SER A 43 6.14 -13.17 -8.40
C SER A 43 4.99 -13.45 -7.44
N LYS A 44 5.26 -13.49 -6.14
CA LYS A 44 4.24 -13.72 -5.12
C LYS A 44 3.50 -12.43 -4.74
N LEU A 45 3.95 -11.30 -5.22
CA LEU A 45 3.26 -10.03 -5.00
C LEU A 45 2.09 -9.91 -5.97
N ASP A 46 0.90 -9.65 -5.43
CA ASP A 46 -0.27 -9.31 -6.25
C ASP A 46 -0.41 -7.79 -6.38
N LYS A 47 -0.54 -7.09 -5.26
CA LYS A 47 -0.68 -5.63 -5.26
C LYS A 47 -0.07 -5.00 -4.01
N VAL A 48 0.38 -3.75 -4.15
CA VAL A 48 0.70 -2.88 -3.02
C VAL A 48 -0.26 -1.70 -3.11
N ILE A 49 -1.04 -1.47 -2.08
CA ILE A 49 -2.10 -0.45 -2.07
C ILE A 49 -1.87 0.51 -0.91
N LEU A 50 -1.82 1.80 -1.23
CA LEU A 50 -1.85 2.89 -0.26
C LEU A 50 -3.30 3.15 0.12
N TYR A 51 -3.60 3.18 1.41
CA TYR A 51 -4.94 3.49 1.90
C TYR A 51 -4.84 4.46 3.08
N GLY A 52 -5.95 4.74 3.73
CA GLY A 52 -5.97 5.62 4.89
C GLY A 52 -5.83 7.10 4.52
N SER A 53 -5.33 7.89 5.46
CA SER A 53 -5.35 9.35 5.33
C SER A 53 -4.52 9.88 4.16
N TYR A 54 -3.39 9.26 3.84
CA TYR A 54 -2.59 9.68 2.68
C TYR A 54 -3.32 9.41 1.36
N ALA A 55 -4.08 8.33 1.28
CA ALA A 55 -4.88 8.05 0.08
C ALA A 55 -6.10 8.97 -0.02
N ARG A 56 -6.71 9.32 1.12
CA ARG A 56 -7.87 10.20 1.16
C ARG A 56 -7.51 11.69 0.99
N GLY A 57 -6.25 12.05 1.30
CA GLY A 57 -5.81 13.44 1.25
C GLY A 57 -6.06 14.23 2.53
N ASP A 58 -6.50 13.58 3.61
CA ASP A 58 -6.78 14.25 4.89
C ASP A 58 -5.70 14.01 5.93
N TYR A 59 -4.48 13.69 5.48
CA TYR A 59 -3.34 13.44 6.35
C TYR A 59 -2.82 14.72 6.98
N ASN A 60 -2.09 14.55 8.10
CA ASN A 60 -1.36 15.61 8.77
C ASN A 60 0.05 15.09 9.15
N GLU A 61 0.84 15.92 9.84
CA GLU A 61 2.22 15.58 10.20
C GLU A 61 2.36 14.35 11.10
N HIS A 62 1.27 13.94 11.77
CA HIS A 62 1.25 12.78 12.67
C HIS A 62 0.65 11.54 12.02
N SER A 63 0.23 11.63 10.76
CA SER A 63 -0.40 10.50 10.07
C SER A 63 0.63 9.46 9.66
N ASP A 64 0.27 8.18 9.84
CA ASP A 64 1.04 7.07 9.31
C ASP A 64 0.73 6.88 7.82
N VAL A 65 1.70 6.33 7.10
CA VAL A 65 1.48 5.87 5.72
C VAL A 65 0.94 4.45 5.82
N ASP A 66 -0.33 4.25 5.48
CA ASP A 66 -1.00 2.95 5.58
C ASP A 66 -0.89 2.20 4.25
N ILE A 67 -0.27 1.03 4.29
CA ILE A 67 -0.04 0.20 3.11
C ILE A 67 -0.51 -1.22 3.37
N ILE A 68 -1.30 -1.77 2.45
CA ILE A 68 -1.64 -3.19 2.45
C ILE A 68 -0.95 -3.86 1.26
N ILE A 69 -0.36 -5.01 1.54
CA ILE A 69 0.29 -5.86 0.54
C ILE A 69 -0.58 -7.08 0.35
N LEU A 70 -1.05 -7.29 -0.87
CA LEU A 70 -1.80 -8.47 -1.26
C LEU A 70 -0.87 -9.44 -1.96
N THR A 71 -0.90 -10.68 -1.55
CA THR A 71 0.03 -11.71 -2.01
C THR A 71 -0.68 -13.03 -2.29
N THR A 72 -0.08 -13.85 -3.13
CA THR A 72 -0.53 -15.22 -3.38
C THR A 72 0.03 -16.22 -2.35
N LEU A 73 0.88 -15.76 -1.42
CA LEU A 73 1.41 -16.59 -0.36
C LEU A 73 0.28 -17.08 0.57
N THR A 74 0.46 -18.27 1.13
CA THR A 74 -0.42 -18.77 2.19
C THR A 74 -0.17 -18.00 3.49
N ASP A 75 -1.09 -18.09 4.44
CA ASP A 75 -0.93 -17.43 5.74
C ASP A 75 0.38 -17.87 6.44
N GLU A 76 0.74 -19.14 6.33
CA GLU A 76 1.97 -19.67 6.90
C GLU A 76 3.21 -19.05 6.25
N GLU A 77 3.20 -18.93 4.92
CA GLU A 77 4.29 -18.28 4.18
C GLU A 77 4.37 -16.79 4.47
N ILE A 78 3.23 -16.14 4.68
CA ILE A 78 3.17 -14.73 5.06
C ILE A 78 3.90 -14.52 6.39
N GLU A 79 3.64 -15.35 7.40
CA GLU A 79 4.32 -15.23 8.69
C GLU A 79 5.84 -15.23 8.56
N LYS A 80 6.36 -16.01 7.62
CA LYS A 80 7.80 -16.10 7.39
C LYS A 80 8.36 -14.90 6.65
N THR A 81 7.56 -14.27 5.79
CA THR A 81 8.00 -13.19 4.90
C THR A 81 7.75 -11.81 5.48
N GLU A 82 6.68 -11.65 6.27
CA GLU A 82 6.26 -10.32 6.75
C GLU A 82 7.31 -9.65 7.63
N THR A 83 8.17 -10.43 8.31
CA THR A 83 9.25 -9.87 9.12
C THR A 83 10.19 -9.02 8.26
N LEU A 84 10.50 -9.48 7.05
CA LEU A 84 11.34 -8.71 6.12
C LEU A 84 10.68 -7.39 5.72
N ILE A 85 9.37 -7.42 5.54
CA ILE A 85 8.61 -6.22 5.18
C ILE A 85 8.56 -5.24 6.37
N PHE A 86 8.35 -5.74 7.58
CA PHE A 86 8.32 -4.90 8.79
C PHE A 86 9.70 -4.29 9.05
N ASP A 87 10.78 -5.05 8.83
CA ASP A 87 12.14 -4.55 8.96
C ASP A 87 12.40 -3.42 7.95
N LEU A 88 11.92 -3.59 6.72
CA LEU A 88 12.02 -2.54 5.70
C LEU A 88 11.26 -1.27 6.12
N ALA A 89 10.05 -1.41 6.65
CA ALA A 89 9.27 -0.28 7.13
C ALA A 89 10.00 0.45 8.28
N PHE A 90 10.61 -0.31 9.17
CA PHE A 90 11.42 0.24 10.26
C PHE A 90 12.62 1.03 9.72
N ASP A 91 13.30 0.52 8.70
CA ASP A 91 14.43 1.22 8.08
C ASP A 91 13.98 2.57 7.50
N TYR A 92 12.79 2.64 6.92
CA TYR A 92 12.23 3.88 6.40
C TYR A 92 11.93 4.88 7.51
N GLN A 93 11.43 4.40 8.66
CA GLN A 93 11.21 5.26 9.82
C GLN A 93 12.53 5.85 10.31
N MET A 94 13.56 5.03 10.40
CA MET A 94 14.86 5.46 10.90
C MET A 94 15.57 6.40 9.92
N GLU A 95 15.47 6.14 8.62
CA GLU A 95 16.18 6.93 7.61
C GLU A 95 15.45 8.21 7.22
N TYR A 96 14.13 8.13 7.05
CA TYR A 96 13.31 9.25 6.52
C TYR A 96 12.37 9.86 7.56
N GLY A 97 12.24 9.26 8.73
CA GLY A 97 11.27 9.71 9.73
C GLY A 97 9.82 9.45 9.32
N VAL A 98 9.58 8.52 8.39
CA VAL A 98 8.25 8.20 7.89
C VAL A 98 7.77 6.90 8.52
N ASP A 99 6.63 6.97 9.22
CA ASP A 99 6.01 5.81 9.82
C ASP A 99 5.15 5.10 8.77
N ILE A 100 5.54 3.89 8.39
CA ILE A 100 4.79 3.07 7.45
C ILE A 100 4.13 1.93 8.21
N SER A 101 2.80 1.94 8.22
CA SER A 101 1.99 0.88 8.81
C SER A 101 1.64 -0.13 7.73
N VAL A 102 2.15 -1.35 7.84
CA VAL A 102 2.04 -2.36 6.79
C VAL A 102 1.19 -3.52 7.27
N VAL A 103 0.26 -3.94 6.42
CA VAL A 103 -0.54 -5.16 6.60
C VAL A 103 -0.29 -6.05 5.38
N VAL A 104 -0.02 -7.33 5.61
CA VAL A 104 0.19 -8.32 4.54
C VAL A 104 -0.95 -9.32 4.59
N LYS A 105 -1.68 -9.49 3.47
CA LYS A 105 -2.84 -10.38 3.39
C LYS A 105 -2.81 -11.21 2.12
N ASN A 106 -3.35 -12.42 2.20
CA ASN A 106 -3.57 -13.25 1.02
C ASN A 106 -4.66 -12.63 0.15
N LYS A 107 -4.40 -12.55 -1.16
CA LYS A 107 -5.33 -11.89 -2.10
C LYS A 107 -6.70 -12.56 -2.15
N ASN A 108 -6.76 -13.88 -2.09
CA ASN A 108 -8.04 -14.60 -2.16
C ASN A 108 -8.88 -14.35 -0.91
N GLN A 109 -8.23 -14.28 0.24
CA GLN A 109 -8.89 -13.95 1.50
C GLN A 109 -9.43 -12.52 1.47
N PHE A 110 -8.65 -11.59 0.94
CA PHE A 110 -9.09 -10.20 0.78
C PHE A 110 -10.33 -10.12 -0.10
N GLU A 111 -10.31 -10.78 -1.25
CA GLU A 111 -11.44 -10.80 -2.20
C GLU A 111 -12.67 -11.47 -1.58
N TYR A 112 -12.46 -12.54 -0.82
CA TYR A 112 -13.56 -13.26 -0.16
C TYR A 112 -14.32 -12.36 0.82
N TRP A 113 -13.60 -11.56 1.61
CA TRP A 113 -14.21 -10.69 2.61
C TRP A 113 -14.60 -9.32 2.08
N LEU A 114 -14.26 -9.04 0.83
CA LEU A 114 -14.64 -7.80 0.17
C LEU A 114 -16.17 -7.73 0.06
N GLY A 115 -16.74 -6.61 0.47
CA GLY A 115 -18.19 -6.46 0.55
C GLY A 115 -18.78 -6.75 1.94
N ALA A 116 -18.08 -7.57 2.74
CA ALA A 116 -18.54 -7.93 4.07
C ALA A 116 -17.87 -7.13 5.19
N LEU A 117 -16.57 -6.84 5.03
CA LEU A 117 -15.78 -6.13 6.05
C LEU A 117 -15.56 -4.68 5.64
N PRO A 118 -15.98 -3.72 6.49
CA PRO A 118 -15.81 -2.29 6.18
C PRO A 118 -14.37 -1.89 5.88
N PHE A 119 -13.40 -2.47 6.57
CA PHE A 119 -11.99 -2.20 6.36
C PHE A 119 -11.57 -2.49 4.92
N TYR A 120 -11.94 -3.66 4.40
CA TYR A 120 -11.58 -4.06 3.03
C TYR A 120 -12.34 -3.24 1.98
N ASN A 121 -13.59 -2.91 2.26
CA ASN A 121 -14.38 -2.05 1.38
C ASN A 121 -13.78 -0.64 1.27
N ASN A 122 -13.31 -0.10 2.37
CA ASN A 122 -12.69 1.22 2.39
C ASN A 122 -11.38 1.21 1.61
N ILE A 123 -10.59 0.15 1.72
CA ILE A 123 -9.36 0.00 0.94
C ILE A 123 -9.69 0.00 -0.55
N GLN A 124 -10.71 -0.74 -0.96
CA GLN A 124 -11.10 -0.79 -2.37
C GLN A 124 -11.60 0.57 -2.88
N LYS A 125 -12.36 1.28 -2.07
CA LYS A 125 -12.92 2.58 -2.47
C LYS A 125 -11.88 3.67 -2.57
N GLU A 126 -11.00 3.78 -1.60
CA GLU A 126 -10.06 4.90 -1.48
C GLU A 126 -8.62 4.56 -1.79
N GLY A 127 -8.29 3.29 -1.91
CA GLY A 127 -6.92 2.83 -2.08
C GLY A 127 -6.32 3.24 -3.42
N ILE A 128 -5.02 3.49 -3.40
CA ILE A 128 -4.23 3.80 -4.59
C ILE A 128 -3.27 2.65 -4.80
N VAL A 129 -3.38 1.97 -5.96
CA VAL A 129 -2.49 0.85 -6.28
C VAL A 129 -1.13 1.40 -6.66
N LEU A 130 -0.11 1.06 -5.86
CA LEU A 130 1.26 1.50 -6.08
C LEU A 130 2.02 0.53 -6.98
N ASN A 131 1.64 -0.75 -6.95
CA ASN A 131 2.26 -1.81 -7.71
C ASN A 131 1.25 -2.95 -7.87
N GLY A 132 1.26 -3.57 -9.03
CA GLY A 132 0.33 -4.65 -9.34
C GLY A 132 -0.41 -4.49 -10.66
#